data_c4c458bec51c9d4711b71c3a7904e653
#
_entry.id   c4c458bec51c9d4711b71c3a7904e653
#
_cell.length_a   1.000
_cell.length_b   1.000
_cell.length_c   1.000
_cell.angle_alpha   90.00
_cell.angle_beta   90.00
_cell.angle_gamma   90.00
#
_symmetry.space_group_name_H-M   'P 1'
#
loop_
_entity.id
_entity.type
_entity.pdbx_description
1 polymer ?
#
loop_
_entity_poly.entity_id
_entity_poly.type
_entity_poly.pdbx_seq_one_letter_code
_entity_poly.pdbx_strand_id
1 'polypeptide(L)'
;MLRSVKESFSTNRVHLGMDEAAQLGLGKYLRENGYTKSSVLIREHSARVFEICKKLGLEPMIWSDMYITANTGGGYYDLADDTDCSDWEKPDPDLGLVYWDYYNPEQKIYEKMIRVHQQLSNKVIFAGGSWIWNGISPNYSKTFTCTRAGLAACKKYHLPEVFCTAWMDNGAETPVDAVLPGLVLFAHLGFHEDFDEKALAEEFHDVTGASLNDFLELDALDSLFQNGQPNLDTDNPSKYLLYQDPLLGIFDRHIEDLDLDTERYYQDLADRLEICRKHTPAYDTLFAFYHSLASTLAGKADLGVRLKKAYDAHDLSTLETICEEVIPGIINDLSTTRLLREHLWMQDAKPFGYELVDIKLSGVIARLTSTRYRLRYYIDGRVKRLEELEADRLPYFLPGTPKRENLWHRIISGADLMDTI
;
A
#
# COMPACT_ATOMS: atom_id res chain seq x y z
N MET A 1 17.34 25.04 7.58
CA MET A 1 16.64 23.79 7.87
C MET A 1 17.35 22.96 8.95
N LEU A 2 18.55 22.35 8.76
CA LEU A 2 19.20 21.49 9.78
C LEU A 2 19.44 22.18 11.13
N ARG A 3 19.79 23.47 11.13
CA ARG A 3 19.93 24.25 12.38
C ARG A 3 18.60 24.33 13.14
N SER A 4 17.50 24.64 12.45
CA SER A 4 16.16 24.68 13.06
C SER A 4 15.73 23.32 13.61
N VAL A 5 16.03 22.22 12.88
CA VAL A 5 15.80 20.86 13.38
C VAL A 5 16.59 20.61 14.66
N LYS A 6 17.90 20.94 14.69
CA LYS A 6 18.73 20.78 15.88
C LYS A 6 18.19 21.55 17.09
N GLU A 7 17.66 22.75 16.87
CA GLU A 7 17.09 23.61 17.93
C GLU A 7 15.72 23.11 18.43
N SER A 8 15.00 22.33 17.60
CA SER A 8 13.63 21.88 17.89
C SER A 8 13.56 20.49 18.55
N PHE A 9 14.61 19.67 18.45
CA PHE A 9 14.63 18.31 18.97
C PHE A 9 15.79 18.07 19.92
N SER A 10 15.58 17.25 20.95
CA SER A 10 16.60 16.86 21.91
C SER A 10 17.60 15.84 21.38
N THR A 11 17.24 15.08 20.34
CA THR A 11 18.12 14.13 19.68
C THR A 11 19.14 14.82 18.78
N ASN A 12 20.31 14.22 18.62
CA ASN A 12 21.31 14.60 17.61
C ASN A 12 21.21 13.74 16.34
N ARG A 13 20.38 12.71 16.33
CA ARG A 13 20.19 11.82 15.17
C ARG A 13 19.21 12.43 14.18
N VAL A 14 19.56 12.39 12.89
CA VAL A 14 18.71 12.93 11.82
C VAL A 14 18.78 12.05 10.57
N HIS A 15 17.60 11.71 10.04
CA HIS A 15 17.48 11.08 8.74
C HIS A 15 17.31 12.18 7.67
N LEU A 16 18.12 12.14 6.63
CA LEU A 16 18.21 13.19 5.60
C LEU A 16 17.46 12.83 4.29
N GLY A 17 16.86 11.65 4.21
CA GLY A 17 16.26 11.16 2.98
C GLY A 17 17.30 10.76 1.94
N MET A 18 17.32 11.40 0.78
CA MET A 18 18.22 11.21 -0.37
C MET A 18 17.97 9.95 -1.17
N ASP A 19 16.74 9.42 -1.13
CA ASP A 19 16.28 8.25 -1.88
C ASP A 19 15.73 8.60 -3.26
N GLU A 20 15.69 7.60 -4.12
CA GLU A 20 14.96 7.57 -5.40
C GLU A 20 15.16 8.79 -6.33
N ALA A 21 16.34 9.42 -6.26
CA ALA A 21 16.68 10.58 -7.09
C ALA A 21 17.04 10.17 -8.52
N ALA A 22 16.11 9.55 -9.25
CA ALA A 22 16.32 9.02 -10.61
C ALA A 22 16.75 10.09 -11.64
N GLN A 23 16.42 11.35 -11.39
CA GLN A 23 16.76 12.49 -12.26
C GLN A 23 18.09 13.18 -11.85
N LEU A 24 18.85 12.60 -10.91
CA LEU A 24 20.10 13.19 -10.42
C LEU A 24 21.10 13.41 -11.57
N GLY A 25 21.57 14.66 -11.73
CA GLY A 25 22.48 15.06 -12.79
C GLY A 25 21.83 15.34 -14.14
N LEU A 26 20.51 15.20 -14.27
CA LEU A 26 19.75 15.51 -15.49
C LEU A 26 19.17 16.94 -15.48
N GLY A 27 18.33 17.24 -16.43
CA GLY A 27 17.59 18.51 -16.52
C GLY A 27 18.50 19.74 -16.56
N LYS A 28 18.27 20.67 -15.64
CA LYS A 28 19.03 21.92 -15.56
C LYS A 28 20.52 21.68 -15.30
N TYR A 29 20.85 20.75 -14.40
CA TYR A 29 22.23 20.43 -14.08
C TYR A 29 23.01 20.00 -15.32
N LEU A 30 22.47 19.07 -16.10
CA LEU A 30 23.09 18.58 -17.35
C LEU A 30 23.35 19.72 -18.35
N ARG A 31 22.41 20.65 -18.50
CA ARG A 31 22.54 21.78 -19.42
C ARG A 31 23.65 22.77 -19.02
N GLU A 32 23.85 22.97 -17.72
CA GLU A 32 24.78 23.97 -17.18
C GLU A 32 26.19 23.41 -16.94
N ASN A 33 26.30 22.13 -16.59
CA ASN A 33 27.54 21.51 -16.13
C ASN A 33 28.05 20.37 -17.02
N GLY A 34 27.24 19.92 -18.00
CA GLY A 34 27.54 18.71 -18.77
C GLY A 34 27.24 17.43 -17.97
N TYR A 35 27.50 16.29 -18.60
CA TYR A 35 27.26 14.99 -17.99
C TYR A 35 28.25 14.70 -16.85
N THR A 36 27.70 14.35 -15.69
CA THR A 36 28.43 13.84 -14.54
C THR A 36 27.75 12.57 -14.07
N LYS A 37 28.49 11.52 -13.74
CA LYS A 37 27.92 10.28 -13.18
C LYS A 37 27.12 10.57 -11.90
N SER A 38 25.93 9.99 -11.77
CA SER A 38 25.08 10.16 -10.58
C SER A 38 25.76 9.67 -9.31
N SER A 39 26.61 8.63 -9.38
CA SER A 39 27.40 8.15 -8.24
C SER A 39 28.40 9.21 -7.70
N VAL A 40 29.02 9.99 -8.57
CA VAL A 40 29.87 11.11 -8.17
C VAL A 40 29.04 12.21 -7.52
N LEU A 41 27.91 12.56 -8.10
CA LEU A 41 27.05 13.61 -7.60
C LEU A 41 26.47 13.29 -6.21
N ILE A 42 25.98 12.08 -5.99
CA ILE A 42 25.45 11.69 -4.68
C ILE A 42 26.56 11.68 -3.63
N ARG A 43 27.77 11.19 -3.95
CA ARG A 43 28.91 11.23 -3.06
C ARG A 43 29.28 12.67 -2.68
N GLU A 44 29.43 13.58 -3.65
CA GLU A 44 29.79 14.96 -3.38
C GLU A 44 28.73 15.71 -2.58
N HIS A 45 27.46 15.49 -2.90
CA HIS A 45 26.35 16.10 -2.19
C HIS A 45 26.27 15.60 -0.73
N SER A 46 26.27 14.29 -0.54
CA SER A 46 26.18 13.70 0.80
C SER A 46 27.39 14.07 1.67
N ALA A 47 28.61 14.10 1.10
CA ALA A 47 29.81 14.54 1.83
C ALA A 47 29.68 15.99 2.31
N ARG A 48 29.18 16.88 1.46
CA ARG A 48 28.93 18.29 1.84
C ARG A 48 27.89 18.41 2.97
N VAL A 49 26.79 17.68 2.89
CA VAL A 49 25.74 17.71 3.90
C VAL A 49 26.24 17.08 5.21
N PHE A 50 27.01 16.00 5.13
CA PHE A 50 27.64 15.35 6.27
C PHE A 50 28.55 16.31 7.07
N GLU A 51 29.39 17.08 6.37
CA GLU A 51 30.22 18.12 7.00
C GLU A 51 29.39 19.23 7.69
N ILE A 52 28.24 19.58 7.13
CA ILE A 52 27.30 20.52 7.77
C ILE A 52 26.73 19.89 9.05
N CYS A 53 26.35 18.62 9.01
CA CYS A 53 25.84 17.89 10.17
C CYS A 53 26.89 17.80 11.29
N LYS A 54 28.16 17.46 10.96
CA LYS A 54 29.26 17.44 11.91
C LYS A 54 29.41 18.80 12.63
N LYS A 55 29.38 19.90 11.89
CA LYS A 55 29.47 21.26 12.45
C LYS A 55 28.32 21.61 13.40
N LEU A 56 27.16 21.01 13.20
CA LEU A 56 25.98 21.18 14.04
C LEU A 56 25.90 20.16 15.19
N GLY A 57 26.82 19.21 15.26
CA GLY A 57 26.78 18.13 16.25
C GLY A 57 25.62 17.16 16.00
N LEU A 58 25.24 16.94 14.72
CA LEU A 58 24.25 15.99 14.28
C LEU A 58 24.89 14.70 13.78
N GLU A 59 24.23 13.58 13.99
CA GLU A 59 24.56 12.25 13.50
C GLU A 59 23.59 11.88 12.35
N PRO A 60 24.00 12.11 11.09
CA PRO A 60 23.11 11.88 9.96
C PRO A 60 23.07 10.44 9.51
N MET A 61 21.90 10.05 8.96
CA MET A 61 21.69 8.84 8.18
C MET A 61 20.92 9.18 6.90
N ILE A 62 21.06 8.35 5.88
CA ILE A 62 20.37 8.48 4.58
C ILE A 62 19.86 7.14 4.12
N TRP A 63 18.85 7.11 3.25
CA TRP A 63 18.49 5.93 2.47
C TRP A 63 19.66 5.54 1.56
N SER A 64 19.89 4.26 1.40
CA SER A 64 21.10 3.72 0.76
C SER A 64 20.98 3.46 -0.74
N ASP A 65 19.76 3.44 -1.28
CA ASP A 65 19.45 3.02 -2.66
C ASP A 65 20.25 3.80 -3.70
N MET A 66 20.44 5.10 -3.51
CA MET A 66 21.20 5.91 -4.46
C MET A 66 22.68 5.52 -4.56
N TYR A 67 23.27 4.97 -3.49
CA TYR A 67 24.66 4.47 -3.56
C TYR A 67 24.76 3.15 -4.33
N ILE A 68 23.69 2.39 -4.42
CA ILE A 68 23.64 1.15 -5.19
C ILE A 68 23.28 1.44 -6.64
N THR A 69 22.13 2.05 -6.86
CA THR A 69 21.61 2.31 -8.22
C THR A 69 22.50 3.22 -9.05
N ALA A 70 23.11 4.24 -8.45
CA ALA A 70 24.03 5.15 -9.14
C ALA A 70 25.39 4.53 -9.48
N ASN A 71 25.87 3.55 -8.72
CA ASN A 71 27.11 2.83 -9.04
C ASN A 71 26.88 1.71 -10.07
N THR A 72 25.76 1.00 -9.99
CA THR A 72 25.47 -0.15 -10.87
C THR A 72 24.76 0.23 -12.16
N GLY A 73 23.95 1.29 -12.15
CA GLY A 73 23.02 1.62 -13.23
C GLY A 73 21.83 0.65 -13.33
N GLY A 74 21.69 -0.28 -12.37
CA GLY A 74 20.62 -1.28 -12.30
C GLY A 74 19.62 -1.00 -11.17
N GLY A 75 18.69 -1.94 -10.96
CA GLY A 75 17.73 -1.88 -9.86
C GLY A 75 18.41 -2.07 -8.49
N TYR A 76 17.75 -1.58 -7.44
CA TYR A 76 18.30 -1.60 -6.07
C TYR A 76 18.65 -3.01 -5.58
N TYR A 77 17.83 -3.99 -5.91
CA TYR A 77 18.03 -5.39 -5.50
C TYR A 77 18.76 -6.27 -6.52
N ASP A 78 19.09 -5.72 -7.72
CA ASP A 78 19.67 -6.46 -8.84
C ASP A 78 21.20 -6.61 -8.69
N LEU A 79 21.62 -7.20 -7.57
CA LEU A 79 23.03 -7.41 -7.24
C LEU A 79 23.37 -8.91 -7.31
N ALA A 80 24.59 -9.21 -7.77
CA ALA A 80 25.15 -10.56 -7.67
C ALA A 80 25.45 -10.93 -6.20
N ASP A 81 25.46 -12.23 -5.90
CA ASP A 81 25.74 -12.72 -4.55
C ASP A 81 27.17 -12.39 -4.06
N ASP A 82 28.09 -12.24 -4.99
CA ASP A 82 29.52 -11.94 -4.79
C ASP A 82 29.88 -10.48 -5.14
N THR A 83 28.90 -9.56 -5.10
CA THR A 83 29.11 -8.14 -5.42
C THR A 83 30.26 -7.56 -4.59
N ASP A 84 31.29 -7.04 -5.31
CA ASP A 84 32.42 -6.30 -4.74
C ASP A 84 32.24 -4.79 -4.99
N CYS A 85 32.28 -4.02 -3.90
CA CYS A 85 32.13 -2.57 -3.93
C CYS A 85 33.48 -1.82 -3.89
N SER A 86 34.60 -2.47 -4.16
CA SER A 86 35.95 -1.85 -4.04
C SER A 86 36.09 -0.62 -4.94
N ASP A 87 35.57 -0.66 -6.15
CA ASP A 87 35.66 0.40 -7.15
C ASP A 87 34.46 1.37 -7.16
N TRP A 88 33.55 1.25 -6.18
CA TRP A 88 32.38 2.12 -6.12
C TRP A 88 32.71 3.48 -5.50
N GLU A 89 31.96 4.51 -5.94
CA GLU A 89 31.87 5.76 -5.21
C GLU A 89 31.14 5.51 -3.88
N LYS A 90 31.82 5.75 -2.76
CA LYS A 90 31.33 5.44 -1.40
C LYS A 90 31.01 6.69 -0.61
N PRO A 91 30.06 6.62 0.37
CA PRO A 91 29.85 7.69 1.34
C PRO A 91 31.04 7.85 2.29
N ASP A 92 30.99 8.89 3.14
CA ASP A 92 31.82 8.93 4.34
C ASP A 92 31.50 7.68 5.19
N PRO A 93 32.49 6.92 5.68
CA PRO A 93 32.28 5.67 6.41
C PRO A 93 31.48 5.83 7.71
N ASP A 94 31.38 7.05 8.24
CA ASP A 94 30.60 7.36 9.44
C ASP A 94 29.19 7.88 9.15
N LEU A 95 28.83 8.07 7.87
CA LEU A 95 27.47 8.35 7.48
C LEU A 95 26.62 7.08 7.60
N GLY A 96 25.53 7.15 8.36
CA GLY A 96 24.59 6.03 8.48
C GLY A 96 23.93 5.71 7.14
N LEU A 97 24.06 4.46 6.69
CA LEU A 97 23.31 3.96 5.54
C LEU A 97 22.13 3.11 6.00
N VAL A 98 20.93 3.55 5.63
CA VAL A 98 19.70 2.84 5.92
C VAL A 98 19.34 1.95 4.73
N TYR A 99 19.56 0.65 4.91
CA TYR A 99 19.05 -0.38 4.02
C TYR A 99 17.56 -0.55 4.27
N TRP A 100 16.73 -0.26 3.27
CA TRP A 100 15.30 -0.46 3.34
C TRP A 100 14.87 -1.64 2.47
N ASP A 101 14.09 -2.54 3.07
CA ASP A 101 13.47 -3.65 2.34
C ASP A 101 12.24 -4.17 3.07
N TYR A 102 11.15 -4.19 2.37
CA TYR A 102 9.86 -4.72 2.81
C TYR A 102 9.16 -5.45 1.65
N TYR A 103 9.92 -5.82 0.62
CA TYR A 103 9.42 -6.44 -0.61
C TYR A 103 9.80 -7.91 -0.72
N ASN A 104 10.98 -8.28 -0.26
CA ASN A 104 11.55 -9.59 -0.49
C ASN A 104 11.08 -10.62 0.56
N PRO A 105 10.56 -11.81 0.14
CA PRO A 105 10.15 -12.84 1.08
C PRO A 105 11.31 -13.74 1.54
N GLU A 106 12.48 -13.68 0.91
CA GLU A 106 13.57 -14.61 1.10
C GLU A 106 14.73 -13.99 1.91
N GLN A 107 15.06 -14.59 3.04
CA GLN A 107 16.15 -14.14 3.92
C GLN A 107 17.50 -13.97 3.19
N LYS A 108 17.83 -14.83 2.22
CA LYS A 108 19.11 -14.76 1.48
C LYS A 108 19.30 -13.42 0.74
N ILE A 109 18.21 -12.75 0.32
CA ILE A 109 18.28 -11.44 -0.34
C ILE A 109 18.72 -10.38 0.66
N TYR A 110 18.11 -10.36 1.85
CA TYR A 110 18.53 -9.46 2.94
C TYR A 110 19.98 -9.69 3.33
N GLU A 111 20.42 -10.94 3.45
CA GLU A 111 21.80 -11.29 3.78
C GLU A 111 22.79 -10.75 2.72
N LYS A 112 22.46 -10.88 1.44
CA LYS A 112 23.25 -10.31 0.34
C LYS A 112 23.32 -8.79 0.46
N MET A 113 22.18 -8.13 0.62
CA MET A 113 22.12 -6.67 0.70
C MET A 113 22.87 -6.14 1.93
N ILE A 114 22.75 -6.78 3.08
CA ILE A 114 23.51 -6.39 4.28
C ILE A 114 25.02 -6.47 4.03
N ARG A 115 25.52 -7.54 3.41
CA ARG A 115 26.96 -7.66 3.06
C ARG A 115 27.43 -6.54 2.14
N VAL A 116 26.63 -6.12 1.19
CA VAL A 116 26.93 -5.00 0.30
C VAL A 116 26.99 -3.69 1.10
N HIS A 117 26.00 -3.43 1.94
CA HIS A 117 25.98 -2.21 2.76
C HIS A 117 27.16 -2.12 3.72
N GLN A 118 27.60 -3.25 4.32
CA GLN A 118 28.79 -3.30 5.19
C GLN A 118 30.11 -3.01 4.46
N GLN A 119 30.14 -3.13 3.12
CA GLN A 119 31.28 -2.68 2.31
C GLN A 119 31.26 -1.15 2.05
N LEU A 120 30.09 -0.52 2.21
CA LEU A 120 29.88 0.91 1.91
C LEU A 120 29.99 1.82 3.13
N SER A 121 29.56 1.36 4.32
CA SER A 121 29.56 2.14 5.55
C SER A 121 29.82 1.29 6.78
N ASN A 122 30.41 1.91 7.81
CA ASN A 122 30.56 1.33 9.15
C ASN A 122 29.24 1.34 9.95
N LYS A 123 28.24 2.11 9.52
CA LYS A 123 26.96 2.32 10.20
C LYS A 123 25.83 1.88 9.29
N VAL A 124 25.53 0.59 9.28
CA VAL A 124 24.40 0.03 8.55
C VAL A 124 23.22 -0.11 9.49
N ILE A 125 22.07 0.42 9.06
CA ILE A 125 20.80 0.38 9.77
C ILE A 125 19.80 -0.31 8.86
N PHE A 126 18.92 -1.15 9.40
CA PHE A 126 17.87 -1.79 8.60
C PHE A 126 16.52 -1.13 8.85
N ALA A 127 15.80 -0.84 7.77
CA ALA A 127 14.42 -0.39 7.79
C ALA A 127 13.52 -1.45 7.16
N GLY A 128 12.70 -2.10 7.99
CA GLY A 128 11.57 -2.93 7.54
C GLY A 128 10.29 -2.11 7.43
N GLY A 129 9.16 -2.76 7.14
CA GLY A 129 7.90 -2.04 6.97
C GLY A 129 6.65 -2.84 7.36
N SER A 130 5.66 -2.14 7.91
CA SER A 130 4.31 -2.63 8.11
C SER A 130 3.43 -2.12 6.97
N TRP A 131 2.96 -3.02 6.10
CA TRP A 131 2.30 -2.69 4.83
C TRP A 131 0.89 -2.13 5.02
N ILE A 132 0.76 -0.80 5.03
CA ILE A 132 -0.51 -0.06 5.06
C ILE A 132 -0.62 0.97 3.91
N TRP A 133 0.14 0.83 2.82
CA TRP A 133 0.26 1.87 1.79
C TRP A 133 -0.16 1.46 0.38
N ASN A 134 -0.50 0.19 0.14
CA ASN A 134 -0.78 -0.29 -1.22
C ASN A 134 -2.27 -0.26 -1.59
N GLY A 135 -3.16 -0.10 -0.62
CA GLY A 135 -4.60 -0.17 -0.83
C GLY A 135 -5.38 0.56 0.26
N ILE A 136 -6.60 0.10 0.48
CA ILE A 136 -7.46 0.52 1.58
C ILE A 136 -7.28 -0.45 2.77
N SER A 137 -6.89 -1.68 2.47
CA SER A 137 -6.60 -2.75 3.41
C SER A 137 -5.10 -2.81 3.72
N PRO A 138 -4.69 -3.18 4.95
CA PRO A 138 -3.31 -3.56 5.22
C PRO A 138 -2.96 -4.87 4.50
N ASN A 139 -1.66 -5.14 4.32
CA ASN A 139 -1.18 -6.44 3.84
C ASN A 139 -0.30 -7.09 4.92
N TYR A 140 -0.94 -7.85 5.82
CA TYR A 140 -0.22 -8.53 6.90
C TYR A 140 0.55 -9.75 6.41
N SER A 141 0.05 -10.45 5.40
CA SER A 141 0.73 -11.58 4.78
C SER A 141 2.15 -11.20 4.35
N LYS A 142 2.30 -10.08 3.65
CA LYS A 142 3.60 -9.57 3.23
C LYS A 142 4.41 -9.00 4.39
N THR A 143 3.78 -8.23 5.26
CA THR A 143 4.41 -7.67 6.48
C THR A 143 5.09 -8.77 7.28
N PHE A 144 4.37 -9.84 7.61
CA PHE A 144 4.89 -10.94 8.43
C PHE A 144 6.02 -11.69 7.73
N THR A 145 5.85 -12.00 6.44
CA THR A 145 6.85 -12.72 5.65
C THR A 145 8.15 -11.93 5.52
N CYS A 146 8.08 -10.66 5.09
CA CYS A 146 9.26 -9.83 4.88
C CYS A 146 9.95 -9.46 6.20
N THR A 147 9.19 -9.14 7.25
CA THR A 147 9.76 -8.78 8.55
C THR A 147 10.51 -9.95 9.18
N ARG A 148 9.96 -11.18 9.12
CA ARG A 148 10.65 -12.38 9.62
C ARG A 148 11.95 -12.63 8.87
N ALA A 149 11.94 -12.57 7.54
CA ALA A 149 13.12 -12.77 6.71
C ALA A 149 14.18 -11.69 6.95
N GLY A 150 13.77 -10.42 7.02
CA GLY A 150 14.67 -9.27 7.22
C GLY A 150 15.33 -9.28 8.59
N LEU A 151 14.55 -9.43 9.68
CA LEU A 151 15.11 -9.41 11.03
C LEU A 151 15.96 -10.64 11.34
N ALA A 152 15.65 -11.82 10.77
CA ALA A 152 16.52 -12.98 10.87
C ALA A 152 17.89 -12.72 10.22
N ALA A 153 17.94 -12.06 9.06
CA ALA A 153 19.19 -11.65 8.43
C ALA A 153 19.93 -10.61 9.27
N CYS A 154 19.22 -9.61 9.83
CA CYS A 154 19.83 -8.59 10.70
C CYS A 154 20.52 -9.21 11.92
N LYS A 155 19.88 -10.17 12.60
CA LYS A 155 20.48 -10.92 13.72
C LYS A 155 21.71 -11.68 13.29
N LYS A 156 21.64 -12.45 12.21
CA LYS A 156 22.75 -13.23 11.67
C LYS A 156 23.98 -12.37 11.36
N TYR A 157 23.78 -11.14 10.89
CA TYR A 157 24.85 -10.21 10.55
C TYR A 157 25.12 -9.18 11.64
N HIS A 158 24.52 -9.34 12.82
CA HIS A 158 24.71 -8.49 14.01
C HIS A 158 24.49 -6.99 13.73
N LEU A 159 23.45 -6.63 12.95
CA LEU A 159 23.09 -5.24 12.78
C LEU A 159 22.60 -4.68 14.13
N PRO A 160 23.21 -3.58 14.62
CA PRO A 160 22.91 -3.06 15.95
C PRO A 160 21.60 -2.27 16.00
N GLU A 161 21.05 -1.92 14.84
CA GLU A 161 19.94 -0.98 14.75
C GLU A 161 18.99 -1.34 13.62
N VAL A 162 17.70 -1.38 13.98
CA VAL A 162 16.59 -1.63 13.05
C VAL A 162 15.42 -0.72 13.40
N PHE A 163 14.61 -0.32 12.41
CA PHE A 163 13.33 0.35 12.65
C PHE A 163 12.26 -0.07 11.64
N CYS A 164 11.00 0.10 12.01
CA CYS A 164 9.87 -0.20 11.15
C CYS A 164 9.32 1.07 10.52
N THR A 165 9.06 1.04 9.22
CA THR A 165 8.37 2.11 8.48
C THR A 165 6.90 1.76 8.29
N ALA A 166 6.09 2.79 8.10
CA ALA A 166 4.68 2.67 7.73
C ALA A 166 4.35 3.80 6.74
N TRP A 167 4.52 3.50 5.45
CA TRP A 167 4.29 4.47 4.40
C TRP A 167 2.79 4.70 4.18
N MET A 168 2.46 5.87 3.67
CA MET A 168 1.08 6.24 3.35
C MET A 168 0.94 6.63 1.88
N ASP A 169 1.69 5.96 1.01
CA ASP A 169 1.67 6.12 -0.43
C ASP A 169 0.28 5.85 -1.01
N ASN A 170 0.06 6.28 -2.24
CA ASN A 170 -1.16 5.99 -3.00
C ASN A 170 -2.46 6.48 -2.35
N GLY A 171 -2.38 7.55 -1.53
CA GLY A 171 -3.54 8.29 -1.06
C GLY A 171 -3.89 8.13 0.41
N ALA A 172 -3.05 7.48 1.22
CA ALA A 172 -3.27 7.31 2.66
C ALA A 172 -4.66 6.74 3.00
N GLU A 173 -5.10 5.75 2.22
CA GLU A 173 -6.48 5.23 2.30
C GLU A 173 -6.67 4.27 3.48
N THR A 174 -5.64 3.50 3.85
CA THR A 174 -5.66 2.61 5.02
C THR A 174 -5.66 3.44 6.32
N PRO A 175 -6.55 3.16 7.30
CA PRO A 175 -6.47 3.76 8.62
C PRO A 175 -5.16 3.45 9.35
N VAL A 176 -4.64 4.40 10.12
CA VAL A 176 -3.32 4.29 10.77
C VAL A 176 -3.26 3.14 11.76
N ASP A 177 -4.32 2.89 12.54
CA ASP A 177 -4.35 1.80 13.52
C ASP A 177 -4.15 0.41 12.91
N ALA A 178 -4.38 0.24 11.61
CA ALA A 178 -4.08 -1.01 10.90
C ALA A 178 -2.57 -1.34 10.86
N VAL A 179 -1.69 -0.43 11.26
CA VAL A 179 -0.24 -0.66 11.36
C VAL A 179 0.15 -1.56 12.53
N LEU A 180 -0.68 -1.64 13.58
CA LEU A 180 -0.33 -2.21 14.88
C LEU A 180 0.21 -3.65 14.83
N PRO A 181 -0.40 -4.61 14.09
CA PRO A 181 0.14 -5.96 14.00
C PRO A 181 1.61 -6.01 13.50
N GLY A 182 1.92 -5.20 12.49
CA GLY A 182 3.30 -5.13 11.96
C GLY A 182 4.28 -4.50 12.94
N LEU A 183 3.88 -3.46 13.69
CA LEU A 183 4.74 -2.83 14.69
C LEU A 183 5.04 -3.79 15.85
N VAL A 184 4.03 -4.48 16.38
CA VAL A 184 4.22 -5.44 17.48
C VAL A 184 5.05 -6.65 17.00
N LEU A 185 4.81 -7.16 15.80
CA LEU A 185 5.65 -8.21 15.20
C LEU A 185 7.11 -7.76 15.09
N PHE A 186 7.35 -6.53 14.64
CA PHE A 186 8.70 -6.01 14.48
C PHE A 186 9.42 -5.91 15.82
N ALA A 187 8.72 -5.44 16.88
CA ALA A 187 9.24 -5.40 18.23
C ALA A 187 9.48 -6.82 18.78
N HIS A 188 8.50 -7.73 18.64
CA HIS A 188 8.64 -9.13 19.06
C HIS A 188 9.92 -9.75 18.49
N LEU A 189 10.09 -9.70 17.18
CA LEU A 189 11.28 -10.24 16.51
C LEU A 189 12.57 -9.47 16.82
N GLY A 190 12.48 -8.21 17.26
CA GLY A 190 13.63 -7.44 17.72
C GLY A 190 14.16 -7.89 19.09
N PHE A 191 13.28 -8.39 19.97
CA PHE A 191 13.61 -8.79 21.33
C PHE A 191 13.74 -10.29 21.54
N HIS A 192 13.05 -11.13 20.74
CA HIS A 192 13.10 -12.60 20.83
C HIS A 192 13.98 -13.21 19.75
N GLU A 193 14.67 -14.30 20.06
CA GLU A 193 15.51 -15.02 19.08
C GLU A 193 14.67 -15.71 18.01
N ASP A 194 13.59 -16.36 18.41
CA ASP A 194 12.69 -17.10 17.53
C ASP A 194 11.30 -16.46 17.47
N PHE A 195 10.58 -16.73 16.39
CA PHE A 195 9.18 -16.36 16.25
C PHE A 195 8.30 -17.32 17.02
N ASP A 196 7.49 -16.78 17.94
CA ASP A 196 6.44 -17.50 18.67
C ASP A 196 5.10 -16.79 18.47
N GLU A 197 4.20 -17.42 17.74
CA GLU A 197 2.88 -16.86 17.41
C GLU A 197 2.02 -16.61 18.65
N LYS A 198 2.09 -17.50 19.64
CA LYS A 198 1.32 -17.36 20.87
C LYS A 198 1.83 -16.19 21.71
N ALA A 199 3.16 -16.09 21.87
CA ALA A 199 3.77 -14.97 22.58
C ALA A 199 3.47 -13.64 21.86
N LEU A 200 3.54 -13.60 20.52
CA LEU A 200 3.17 -12.43 19.75
C LEU A 200 1.71 -12.00 19.98
N ALA A 201 0.77 -12.96 20.04
CA ALA A 201 -0.64 -12.66 20.29
C ALA A 201 -0.87 -12.12 21.72
N GLU A 202 -0.16 -12.67 22.73
CA GLU A 202 -0.18 -12.19 24.10
C GLU A 202 0.40 -10.76 24.20
N GLU A 203 1.57 -10.51 23.60
CA GLU A 203 2.19 -9.18 23.54
C GLU A 203 1.32 -8.16 22.80
N PHE A 204 0.68 -8.55 21.71
CA PHE A 204 -0.24 -7.70 20.97
C PHE A 204 -1.42 -7.29 21.86
N HIS A 205 -2.00 -8.26 22.61
CA HIS A 205 -3.07 -7.98 23.53
C HIS A 205 -2.63 -7.05 24.67
N ASP A 206 -1.46 -7.29 25.25
CA ASP A 206 -0.93 -6.48 26.34
C ASP A 206 -0.69 -5.02 25.96
N VAL A 207 -0.25 -4.78 24.72
CA VAL A 207 0.04 -3.44 24.22
C VAL A 207 -1.21 -2.71 23.74
N THR A 208 -2.14 -3.42 23.08
CA THR A 208 -3.28 -2.80 22.38
C THR A 208 -4.63 -3.00 23.08
N GLY A 209 -4.74 -4.00 23.94
CA GLY A 209 -6.02 -4.44 24.51
C GLY A 209 -6.91 -5.20 23.51
N ALA A 210 -6.39 -5.55 22.33
CA ALA A 210 -7.11 -6.16 21.22
C ALA A 210 -6.62 -7.58 20.93
N SER A 211 -7.38 -8.35 20.15
CA SER A 211 -6.98 -9.64 19.62
C SER A 211 -6.17 -9.46 18.33
N LEU A 212 -4.97 -10.07 18.25
CA LEU A 212 -4.19 -10.11 17.01
C LEU A 212 -4.98 -10.75 15.87
N ASN A 213 -5.68 -11.86 16.15
CA ASN A 213 -6.45 -12.59 15.13
C ASN A 213 -7.57 -11.73 14.54
N ASP A 214 -8.22 -10.88 15.36
CA ASP A 214 -9.26 -9.97 14.85
C ASP A 214 -8.65 -8.95 13.87
N PHE A 215 -7.47 -8.41 14.18
CA PHE A 215 -6.78 -7.52 13.24
C PHE A 215 -6.33 -8.23 11.96
N LEU A 216 -5.87 -9.48 12.03
CA LEU A 216 -5.43 -10.23 10.85
C LEU A 216 -6.57 -10.49 9.85
N GLU A 217 -7.84 -10.46 10.28
CA GLU A 217 -8.99 -10.54 9.36
C GLU A 217 -9.03 -9.37 8.35
N LEU A 218 -8.41 -8.24 8.63
CA LEU A 218 -8.36 -7.08 7.72
C LEU A 218 -7.60 -7.39 6.42
N ASP A 219 -6.62 -8.30 6.44
CA ASP A 219 -5.86 -8.75 5.25
C ASP A 219 -6.76 -9.48 4.23
N ALA A 220 -7.87 -10.06 4.68
CA ALA A 220 -8.81 -10.80 3.83
C ALA A 220 -9.50 -9.91 2.78
N LEU A 221 -9.58 -8.60 2.96
CA LEU A 221 -10.15 -7.68 1.96
C LEU A 221 -9.43 -7.76 0.61
N ASP A 222 -8.12 -8.01 0.62
CA ASP A 222 -7.29 -8.11 -0.58
C ASP A 222 -6.86 -9.54 -0.92
N SER A 223 -7.48 -10.55 -0.28
CA SER A 223 -7.15 -11.97 -0.51
C SER A 223 -8.05 -12.67 -1.54
N LEU A 224 -8.91 -11.93 -2.25
CA LEU A 224 -9.89 -12.47 -3.22
C LEU A 224 -9.26 -13.37 -4.29
N PHE A 225 -8.07 -13.04 -4.77
CA PHE A 225 -7.37 -13.76 -5.84
C PHE A 225 -6.30 -14.75 -5.34
N GLN A 226 -6.13 -14.89 -4.02
CA GLN A 226 -5.00 -15.59 -3.44
C GLN A 226 -5.20 -17.08 -3.22
N ASN A 227 -6.44 -17.59 -3.31
CA ASN A 227 -6.78 -19.01 -3.05
C ASN A 227 -6.16 -19.54 -1.73
N GLY A 228 -6.22 -18.73 -0.67
CA GLY A 228 -5.67 -19.07 0.64
C GLY A 228 -4.15 -18.98 0.76
N GLN A 229 -3.45 -18.47 -0.25
CA GLN A 229 -2.01 -18.18 -0.18
C GLN A 229 -1.76 -16.75 0.32
N PRO A 230 -0.59 -16.47 0.90
CA PRO A 230 -0.21 -15.11 1.28
C PRO A 230 -0.18 -14.15 0.09
N ASN A 231 -0.70 -12.95 0.28
CA ASN A 231 -0.68 -11.90 -0.75
C ASN A 231 0.70 -11.22 -0.87
N LEU A 232 1.69 -11.95 -1.38
CA LEU A 232 3.06 -11.46 -1.52
C LEU A 232 3.24 -10.51 -2.73
N ASP A 233 2.37 -10.60 -3.72
CA ASP A 233 2.37 -9.74 -4.92
C ASP A 233 1.70 -8.38 -4.68
N THR A 234 1.12 -8.17 -3.51
CA THR A 234 0.43 -6.93 -3.13
C THR A 234 -0.76 -6.60 -4.02
N ASP A 235 -1.52 -7.63 -4.43
CA ASP A 235 -2.81 -7.42 -5.09
C ASP A 235 -3.71 -6.57 -4.18
N ASN A 236 -4.50 -5.65 -4.76
CA ASN A 236 -5.37 -4.75 -3.99
C ASN A 236 -6.81 -4.67 -4.53
N PRO A 237 -7.50 -5.82 -4.66
CA PRO A 237 -8.87 -5.86 -5.20
C PRO A 237 -9.86 -4.98 -4.42
N SER A 238 -9.73 -4.84 -3.11
CA SER A 238 -10.59 -3.94 -2.34
C SER A 238 -10.55 -2.50 -2.86
N LYS A 239 -9.39 -2.05 -3.35
CA LYS A 239 -9.21 -0.71 -3.90
C LYS A 239 -9.75 -0.59 -5.32
N TYR A 240 -9.26 -1.40 -6.26
CA TYR A 240 -9.61 -1.19 -7.67
C TYR A 240 -11.06 -1.60 -7.97
N LEU A 241 -11.64 -2.59 -7.28
CA LEU A 241 -13.06 -2.93 -7.41
C LEU A 241 -13.99 -1.87 -6.80
N LEU A 242 -13.55 -1.22 -5.70
CA LEU A 242 -14.29 -0.11 -5.13
C LEU A 242 -14.34 1.09 -6.08
N TYR A 243 -13.21 1.45 -6.68
CA TYR A 243 -13.08 2.68 -7.45
C TYR A 243 -13.40 2.56 -8.94
N GLN A 244 -13.56 1.34 -9.49
CA GLN A 244 -13.95 1.18 -10.89
C GLN A 244 -15.36 1.73 -11.18
N ASP A 245 -15.53 2.30 -12.37
CA ASP A 245 -16.85 2.66 -12.88
C ASP A 245 -17.66 1.41 -13.26
N PRO A 246 -18.88 1.22 -12.72
CA PRO A 246 -19.63 -0.02 -12.91
C PRO A 246 -20.15 -0.23 -14.34
N LEU A 247 -20.36 0.84 -15.12
CA LEU A 247 -20.78 0.72 -16.52
C LEU A 247 -19.60 0.35 -17.43
N LEU A 248 -18.40 0.86 -17.13
CA LEU A 248 -17.21 0.61 -17.94
C LEU A 248 -16.56 -0.73 -17.60
N GLY A 249 -16.64 -1.18 -16.35
CA GLY A 249 -16.24 -2.52 -15.91
C GLY A 249 -14.83 -2.94 -16.32
N ILE A 250 -13.84 -2.07 -16.06
CA ILE A 250 -12.45 -2.29 -16.53
C ILE A 250 -11.85 -3.58 -15.97
N PHE A 251 -12.26 -4.00 -14.78
CA PHE A 251 -11.77 -5.22 -14.12
C PHE A 251 -12.76 -6.38 -14.18
N ASP A 252 -13.92 -6.22 -14.82
CA ASP A 252 -14.98 -7.23 -14.88
C ASP A 252 -14.47 -8.56 -15.39
N ARG A 253 -13.59 -8.56 -16.40
CA ARG A 253 -13.04 -9.79 -16.97
C ARG A 253 -12.32 -10.64 -15.93
N HIS A 254 -11.60 -10.01 -14.99
CA HIS A 254 -10.91 -10.74 -13.93
C HIS A 254 -11.86 -11.34 -12.90
N ILE A 255 -13.02 -10.72 -12.69
CA ILE A 255 -14.08 -11.25 -11.82
C ILE A 255 -14.79 -12.41 -12.51
N GLU A 256 -15.09 -12.31 -13.82
CA GLU A 256 -15.69 -13.40 -14.59
C GLU A 256 -14.82 -14.66 -14.64
N ASP A 257 -13.50 -14.50 -14.64
CA ASP A 257 -12.55 -15.62 -14.67
C ASP A 257 -12.35 -16.28 -13.29
N LEU A 258 -12.91 -15.71 -12.19
CA LEU A 258 -12.88 -16.34 -10.87
C LEU A 258 -13.95 -17.44 -10.76
N ASP A 259 -13.54 -18.61 -10.26
CA ASP A 259 -14.48 -19.66 -9.81
C ASP A 259 -14.86 -19.40 -8.33
N LEU A 260 -15.38 -18.20 -8.06
CA LEU A 260 -15.72 -17.73 -6.71
C LEU A 260 -16.92 -16.78 -6.77
N ASP A 261 -17.85 -16.96 -5.85
CA ASP A 261 -18.93 -16.01 -5.58
C ASP A 261 -18.38 -14.81 -4.79
N THR A 262 -18.13 -13.71 -5.49
CA THR A 262 -17.53 -12.49 -4.90
C THR A 262 -18.48 -11.78 -3.95
N GLU A 263 -19.79 -11.79 -4.21
CA GLU A 263 -20.80 -11.22 -3.32
C GLU A 263 -20.76 -11.95 -1.98
N ARG A 264 -20.83 -13.28 -2.02
CA ARG A 264 -20.76 -14.12 -0.82
C ARG A 264 -19.43 -13.97 -0.08
N TYR A 265 -18.30 -13.92 -0.79
CA TYR A 265 -16.99 -13.75 -0.19
C TYR A 265 -16.92 -12.51 0.70
N TYR A 266 -17.33 -11.35 0.17
CA TYR A 266 -17.30 -10.10 0.90
C TYR A 266 -18.39 -10.00 1.96
N GLN A 267 -19.55 -10.65 1.75
CA GLN A 267 -20.58 -10.72 2.79
C GLN A 267 -20.13 -11.55 3.99
N ASP A 268 -19.56 -12.75 3.75
CA ASP A 268 -19.00 -13.59 4.79
C ASP A 268 -17.86 -12.87 5.55
N LEU A 269 -17.06 -12.06 4.86
CA LEU A 269 -16.04 -11.21 5.47
C LEU A 269 -16.66 -10.10 6.33
N ALA A 270 -17.70 -9.42 5.85
CA ALA A 270 -18.40 -8.40 6.62
C ALA A 270 -18.94 -8.98 7.93
N ASP A 271 -19.54 -10.17 7.88
CA ASP A 271 -20.06 -10.86 9.07
C ASP A 271 -18.94 -11.17 10.09
N ARG A 272 -17.76 -11.63 9.63
CA ARG A 272 -16.60 -11.86 10.50
C ARG A 272 -16.07 -10.56 11.10
N LEU A 273 -16.00 -9.48 10.33
CA LEU A 273 -15.54 -8.17 10.81
C LEU A 273 -16.50 -7.57 11.85
N GLU A 274 -17.82 -7.83 11.74
CA GLU A 274 -18.78 -7.44 12.77
C GLU A 274 -18.58 -8.25 14.08
N ILE A 275 -18.13 -9.50 13.98
CA ILE A 275 -17.75 -10.30 15.16
C ILE A 275 -16.48 -9.70 15.80
N CYS A 276 -15.43 -9.42 15.00
CA CYS A 276 -14.20 -8.79 15.47
C CYS A 276 -14.48 -7.44 16.16
N ARG A 277 -15.36 -6.64 15.58
CA ARG A 277 -15.83 -5.37 16.16
C ARG A 277 -16.38 -5.54 17.58
N LYS A 278 -17.21 -6.56 17.82
CA LYS A 278 -17.78 -6.86 19.13
C LYS A 278 -16.75 -7.34 20.13
N HIS A 279 -15.74 -8.07 19.69
CA HIS A 279 -14.65 -8.55 20.53
C HIS A 279 -13.66 -7.43 20.91
N THR A 280 -13.55 -6.39 20.08
CA THR A 280 -12.49 -5.39 20.17
C THR A 280 -13.06 -3.96 20.25
N PRO A 281 -13.81 -3.62 21.32
CA PRO A 281 -14.52 -2.34 21.43
C PRO A 281 -13.60 -1.11 21.45
N ALA A 282 -12.32 -1.26 21.81
CA ALA A 282 -11.34 -0.16 21.75
C ALA A 282 -11.09 0.33 20.32
N TYR A 283 -11.33 -0.52 19.32
CA TYR A 283 -11.16 -0.23 17.88
C TYR A 283 -12.49 -0.34 17.13
N ASP A 284 -13.61 -0.07 17.80
CA ASP A 284 -14.97 -0.17 17.24
C ASP A 284 -15.09 0.55 15.88
N THR A 285 -14.59 1.79 15.79
CA THR A 285 -14.67 2.59 14.55
C THR A 285 -13.83 1.99 13.41
N LEU A 286 -12.65 1.43 13.72
CA LEU A 286 -11.80 0.75 12.73
C LEU A 286 -12.52 -0.45 12.12
N PHE A 287 -13.05 -1.33 12.97
CA PHE A 287 -13.77 -2.52 12.50
C PHE A 287 -15.11 -2.16 11.85
N ALA A 288 -15.81 -1.12 12.31
CA ALA A 288 -17.01 -0.60 11.66
C ALA A 288 -16.72 -0.11 10.24
N PHE A 289 -15.58 0.59 10.03
CA PHE A 289 -15.15 1.02 8.72
C PHE A 289 -14.91 -0.18 7.78
N TYR A 290 -14.15 -1.17 8.21
CA TYR A 290 -13.85 -2.34 7.38
C TYR A 290 -15.07 -3.24 7.16
N HIS A 291 -15.97 -3.39 8.14
CA HIS A 291 -17.25 -4.04 7.96
C HIS A 291 -18.07 -3.34 6.85
N SER A 292 -18.21 -2.01 6.93
CA SER A 292 -18.97 -1.22 5.95
C SER A 292 -18.33 -1.28 4.55
N LEU A 293 -16.99 -1.30 4.47
CA LEU A 293 -16.25 -1.47 3.21
C LEU A 293 -16.50 -2.85 2.60
N ALA A 294 -16.44 -3.91 3.40
CA ALA A 294 -16.74 -5.28 2.95
C ALA A 294 -18.19 -5.40 2.46
N SER A 295 -19.16 -4.82 3.19
CA SER A 295 -20.56 -4.75 2.76
C SER A 295 -20.73 -4.00 1.43
N THR A 296 -20.02 -2.87 1.26
CA THR A 296 -19.99 -2.13 -0.01
C THR A 296 -19.46 -3.00 -1.14
N LEU A 297 -18.35 -3.74 -0.92
CA LEU A 297 -17.73 -4.61 -1.92
C LEU A 297 -18.59 -5.82 -2.24
N ALA A 298 -19.34 -6.38 -1.30
CA ALA A 298 -20.31 -7.45 -1.54
C ALA A 298 -21.30 -7.06 -2.64
N GLY A 299 -21.85 -5.84 -2.59
CA GLY A 299 -22.75 -5.36 -3.63
C GLY A 299 -22.07 -4.92 -4.92
N LYS A 300 -20.80 -4.44 -4.83
CA LYS A 300 -20.15 -3.68 -5.91
C LYS A 300 -19.13 -4.47 -6.71
N ALA A 301 -18.45 -5.46 -6.12
CA ALA A 301 -17.28 -6.10 -6.75
C ALA A 301 -17.60 -6.73 -8.12
N ASP A 302 -18.75 -7.35 -8.28
CA ASP A 302 -19.23 -7.98 -9.53
C ASP A 302 -20.36 -7.19 -10.22
N LEU A 303 -20.68 -5.98 -9.74
CA LEU A 303 -21.81 -5.20 -10.25
C LEU A 303 -21.75 -4.99 -11.76
N GLY A 304 -20.59 -4.70 -12.33
CA GLY A 304 -20.41 -4.52 -13.77
C GLY A 304 -20.71 -5.80 -14.54
N VAL A 305 -20.26 -6.95 -14.03
CA VAL A 305 -20.53 -8.27 -14.60
C VAL A 305 -22.03 -8.58 -14.60
N ARG A 306 -22.72 -8.34 -13.48
CA ARG A 306 -24.18 -8.54 -13.36
C ARG A 306 -24.96 -7.62 -14.30
N LEU A 307 -24.54 -6.34 -14.39
CA LEU A 307 -25.16 -5.37 -15.31
C LEU A 307 -25.03 -5.81 -16.77
N LYS A 308 -23.82 -6.19 -17.18
CA LYS A 308 -23.57 -6.62 -18.54
C LYS A 308 -24.36 -7.88 -18.89
N LYS A 309 -24.36 -8.89 -18.05
CA LYS A 309 -25.11 -10.15 -18.24
C LYS A 309 -26.61 -9.89 -18.40
N ALA A 310 -27.20 -9.08 -17.51
CA ALA A 310 -28.63 -8.75 -17.59
C ALA A 310 -28.94 -7.90 -18.83
N TYR A 311 -28.06 -6.97 -19.20
CA TYR A 311 -28.24 -6.16 -20.43
C TYR A 311 -28.16 -7.01 -21.70
N ASP A 312 -27.17 -7.87 -21.84
CA ASP A 312 -26.99 -8.77 -22.99
C ASP A 312 -28.16 -9.76 -23.14
N ALA A 313 -28.72 -10.21 -22.00
CA ALA A 313 -29.90 -11.08 -21.97
C ALA A 313 -31.24 -10.32 -22.16
N HIS A 314 -31.21 -8.99 -22.25
CA HIS A 314 -32.44 -8.15 -22.25
C HIS A 314 -33.35 -8.42 -21.03
N ASP A 315 -32.76 -8.78 -19.89
CA ASP A 315 -33.47 -9.05 -18.64
C ASP A 315 -33.77 -7.74 -17.88
N LEU A 316 -34.89 -7.10 -18.30
CA LEU A 316 -35.32 -5.84 -17.67
C LEU A 316 -35.68 -6.00 -16.21
N SER A 317 -36.12 -7.18 -15.75
CA SER A 317 -36.47 -7.43 -14.37
C SER A 317 -35.22 -7.39 -13.46
N THR A 318 -34.15 -8.07 -13.88
CA THR A 318 -32.87 -8.02 -13.15
C THR A 318 -32.26 -6.60 -13.17
N LEU A 319 -32.32 -5.90 -14.32
CA LEU A 319 -31.86 -4.52 -14.42
C LEU A 319 -32.68 -3.60 -13.50
N GLU A 320 -33.99 -3.82 -13.34
CA GLU A 320 -34.84 -3.05 -12.43
C GLU A 320 -34.45 -3.29 -10.95
N THR A 321 -34.24 -4.55 -10.55
CA THR A 321 -33.76 -4.90 -9.21
C THR A 321 -32.41 -4.25 -8.91
N ILE A 322 -31.47 -4.30 -9.85
CA ILE A 322 -30.17 -3.63 -9.70
C ILE A 322 -30.35 -2.12 -9.53
N CYS A 323 -31.22 -1.50 -10.35
CA CYS A 323 -31.48 -0.07 -10.32
C CYS A 323 -32.13 0.42 -9.01
N GLU A 324 -33.12 -0.32 -8.49
CA GLU A 324 -33.97 0.15 -7.40
C GLU A 324 -33.58 -0.40 -6.02
N GLU A 325 -32.83 -1.50 -5.97
CA GLU A 325 -32.47 -2.14 -4.69
C GLU A 325 -30.95 -2.21 -4.50
N VAL A 326 -30.20 -2.79 -5.46
CA VAL A 326 -28.78 -3.08 -5.29
C VAL A 326 -27.96 -1.77 -5.25
N ILE A 327 -28.09 -0.90 -6.27
CA ILE A 327 -27.30 0.35 -6.32
C ILE A 327 -27.62 1.29 -5.12
N PRO A 328 -28.89 1.50 -4.72
CA PRO A 328 -29.18 2.27 -3.51
C PRO A 328 -28.57 1.68 -2.22
N GLY A 329 -28.56 0.33 -2.09
CA GLY A 329 -27.88 -0.35 -0.99
C GLY A 329 -26.39 -0.04 -0.95
N ILE A 330 -25.69 -0.21 -2.08
CA ILE A 330 -24.25 0.12 -2.21
C ILE A 330 -23.96 1.59 -1.87
N ILE A 331 -24.79 2.53 -2.34
CA ILE A 331 -24.66 3.96 -2.06
C ILE A 331 -24.79 4.22 -0.55
N ASN A 332 -25.70 3.56 0.15
CA ASN A 332 -25.88 3.69 1.59
C ASN A 332 -24.64 3.19 2.35
N ASP A 333 -24.15 1.99 2.02
CA ASP A 333 -22.99 1.39 2.68
C ASP A 333 -21.72 2.19 2.40
N LEU A 334 -21.51 2.65 1.16
CA LEU A 334 -20.39 3.49 0.80
C LEU A 334 -20.45 4.88 1.46
N SER A 335 -21.64 5.43 1.65
CA SER A 335 -21.82 6.66 2.41
C SER A 335 -21.43 6.49 3.88
N THR A 336 -21.76 5.35 4.47
CA THR A 336 -21.34 4.97 5.82
C THR A 336 -19.82 4.78 5.89
N THR A 337 -19.24 4.04 4.95
CA THR A 337 -17.78 3.84 4.82
C THR A 337 -17.04 5.17 4.76
N ARG A 338 -17.54 6.12 3.95
CA ARG A 338 -16.97 7.47 3.80
C ARG A 338 -16.96 8.23 5.13
N LEU A 339 -18.06 8.25 5.86
CA LEU A 339 -18.17 8.95 7.15
C LEU A 339 -17.28 8.31 8.22
N LEU A 340 -17.20 6.97 8.27
CA LEU A 340 -16.32 6.26 9.20
C LEU A 340 -14.84 6.52 8.88
N ARG A 341 -14.48 6.60 7.59
CA ARG A 341 -13.10 6.95 7.20
C ARG A 341 -12.74 8.38 7.58
N GLU A 342 -13.67 9.33 7.43
CA GLU A 342 -13.49 10.71 7.90
C GLU A 342 -13.22 10.74 9.40
N HIS A 343 -14.03 10.03 10.17
CA HIS A 343 -13.88 9.98 11.62
C HIS A 343 -12.50 9.45 12.03
N LEU A 344 -12.06 8.34 11.45
CA LEU A 344 -10.72 7.78 11.70
C LEU A 344 -9.61 8.75 11.31
N TRP A 345 -9.72 9.42 10.17
CA TRP A 345 -8.74 10.42 9.75
C TRP A 345 -8.60 11.56 10.75
N MET A 346 -9.73 12.09 11.23
CA MET A 346 -9.73 13.22 12.18
C MET A 346 -9.24 12.83 13.59
N GLN A 347 -9.22 11.54 13.93
CA GLN A 347 -8.59 11.06 15.16
C GLN A 347 -7.06 11.09 15.07
N ASP A 348 -6.50 10.73 13.91
CA ASP A 348 -5.06 10.47 13.75
C ASP A 348 -4.31 11.65 13.15
N ALA A 349 -4.98 12.48 12.37
CA ALA A 349 -4.34 13.51 11.55
C ALA A 349 -5.12 14.83 11.54
N LYS A 350 -4.44 15.87 11.05
CA LYS A 350 -5.10 17.13 10.70
C LYS A 350 -5.99 16.94 9.47
N PRO A 351 -7.02 17.77 9.26
CA PRO A 351 -8.00 17.60 8.19
C PRO A 351 -7.42 17.72 6.77
N PHE A 352 -6.24 18.31 6.62
CA PHE A 352 -5.62 18.57 5.32
C PHE A 352 -5.22 17.26 4.62
N GLY A 353 -5.66 17.09 3.37
CA GLY A 353 -5.44 15.91 2.56
C GLY A 353 -6.62 14.92 2.56
N TYR A 354 -7.46 14.94 3.60
CA TYR A 354 -8.66 14.09 3.65
C TYR A 354 -9.62 14.38 2.50
N GLU A 355 -9.71 15.63 2.08
CA GLU A 355 -10.57 16.06 0.98
C GLU A 355 -10.34 15.24 -0.32
N LEU A 356 -9.15 14.72 -0.56
CA LEU A 356 -8.87 13.86 -1.72
C LEU A 356 -9.54 12.49 -1.58
N VAL A 357 -9.48 11.89 -0.40
CA VAL A 357 -10.17 10.61 -0.10
C VAL A 357 -11.68 10.81 -0.17
N ASP A 358 -12.18 11.90 0.43
CA ASP A 358 -13.60 12.24 0.45
C ASP A 358 -14.18 12.45 -0.95
N ILE A 359 -13.48 13.22 -1.80
CA ILE A 359 -13.87 13.44 -3.20
C ILE A 359 -13.87 12.12 -3.97
N LYS A 360 -12.87 11.25 -3.75
CA LYS A 360 -12.72 9.98 -4.45
C LYS A 360 -13.88 9.04 -4.11
N LEU A 361 -14.21 8.85 -2.84
CA LEU A 361 -15.36 8.05 -2.39
C LEU A 361 -16.70 8.65 -2.88
N SER A 362 -16.85 9.97 -2.78
CA SER A 362 -18.03 10.69 -3.29
C SER A 362 -18.15 10.57 -4.81
N GLY A 363 -17.04 10.52 -5.54
CA GLY A 363 -17.00 10.26 -6.98
C GLY A 363 -17.62 8.92 -7.35
N VAL A 364 -17.34 7.87 -6.57
CA VAL A 364 -17.97 6.55 -6.77
C VAL A 364 -19.48 6.60 -6.53
N ILE A 365 -19.94 7.29 -5.48
CA ILE A 365 -21.37 7.50 -5.20
C ILE A 365 -22.04 8.24 -6.37
N ALA A 366 -21.41 9.28 -6.91
CA ALA A 366 -21.91 10.01 -8.06
C ALA A 366 -22.01 9.12 -9.31
N ARG A 367 -21.01 8.26 -9.57
CA ARG A 367 -21.04 7.31 -10.70
C ARG A 367 -22.11 6.23 -10.53
N LEU A 368 -22.30 5.69 -9.34
CA LEU A 368 -23.40 4.78 -9.03
C LEU A 368 -24.77 5.44 -9.26
N THR A 369 -24.94 6.68 -8.81
CA THR A 369 -26.15 7.46 -9.06
C THR A 369 -26.39 7.67 -10.56
N SER A 370 -25.35 8.03 -11.31
CA SER A 370 -25.41 8.18 -12.77
C SER A 370 -25.76 6.84 -13.47
N THR A 371 -25.17 5.73 -13.02
CA THR A 371 -25.51 4.39 -13.52
C THR A 371 -27.00 4.08 -13.33
N ARG A 372 -27.53 4.37 -12.14
CA ARG A 372 -28.97 4.22 -11.85
C ARG A 372 -29.85 5.01 -12.82
N TYR A 373 -29.52 6.27 -13.12
CA TYR A 373 -30.27 7.06 -14.10
C TYR A 373 -30.15 6.51 -15.52
N ARG A 374 -28.97 6.04 -15.93
CA ARG A 374 -28.77 5.42 -17.24
C ARG A 374 -29.61 4.15 -17.39
N LEU A 375 -29.63 3.26 -16.38
CA LEU A 375 -30.45 2.06 -16.33
C LEU A 375 -31.94 2.40 -16.40
N ARG A 376 -32.42 3.38 -15.62
CA ARG A 376 -33.83 3.81 -15.63
C ARG A 376 -34.26 4.32 -17.00
N TYR A 377 -33.41 5.12 -17.67
CA TYR A 377 -33.72 5.59 -19.02
C TYR A 377 -33.82 4.46 -20.04
N TYR A 378 -33.00 3.40 -19.91
CA TYR A 378 -33.07 2.23 -20.75
C TYR A 378 -34.34 1.38 -20.46
N ILE A 379 -34.61 1.11 -19.20
CA ILE A 379 -35.79 0.37 -18.76
C ILE A 379 -37.11 1.07 -19.22
N ASP A 380 -37.18 2.39 -19.08
CA ASP A 380 -38.32 3.21 -19.50
C ASP A 380 -38.39 3.38 -21.04
N GLY A 381 -37.47 2.83 -21.82
CA GLY A 381 -37.42 2.99 -23.27
C GLY A 381 -37.06 4.38 -23.78
N ARG A 382 -36.53 5.28 -22.92
CA ARG A 382 -36.09 6.64 -23.30
C ARG A 382 -34.78 6.61 -24.08
N VAL A 383 -33.90 5.64 -23.81
CA VAL A 383 -32.74 5.30 -24.62
C VAL A 383 -32.82 3.87 -25.08
N LYS A 384 -32.30 3.58 -26.28
CA LYS A 384 -32.38 2.24 -26.87
C LYS A 384 -31.18 1.37 -26.53
N ARG A 385 -30.07 1.98 -26.12
CA ARG A 385 -28.78 1.32 -25.91
C ARG A 385 -28.05 1.93 -24.73
N LEU A 386 -27.21 1.13 -24.11
CA LEU A 386 -26.19 1.55 -23.15
C LEU A 386 -24.83 1.12 -23.73
N GLU A 387 -24.21 2.04 -24.47
CA GLU A 387 -23.02 1.77 -25.25
C GLU A 387 -21.86 1.26 -24.38
N GLU A 388 -21.80 1.72 -23.14
CA GLU A 388 -20.81 1.30 -22.14
C GLU A 388 -20.90 -0.22 -21.85
N LEU A 389 -22.10 -0.78 -21.85
CA LEU A 389 -22.34 -2.22 -21.63
C LEU A 389 -22.18 -3.06 -22.92
N GLU A 390 -22.16 -2.43 -24.09
CA GLU A 390 -21.93 -3.13 -25.37
C GLU A 390 -20.43 -3.35 -25.65
N ALA A 391 -19.55 -2.61 -24.99
CA ALA A 391 -18.12 -2.78 -25.13
C ALA A 391 -17.64 -4.14 -24.60
N ASP A 392 -16.65 -4.72 -25.27
CA ASP A 392 -16.02 -5.96 -24.84
C ASP A 392 -15.27 -5.76 -23.52
N ARG A 393 -15.34 -6.75 -22.62
CA ARG A 393 -14.58 -6.79 -21.38
C ARG A 393 -13.25 -7.49 -21.61
N LEU A 394 -12.20 -6.70 -21.75
CA LEU A 394 -10.85 -7.20 -21.96
C LEU A 394 -10.13 -7.36 -20.61
N PRO A 395 -9.15 -8.30 -20.49
CA PRO A 395 -8.33 -8.38 -19.29
C PRO A 395 -7.47 -7.12 -19.19
N TYR A 396 -7.52 -6.46 -18.02
CA TYR A 396 -6.71 -5.28 -17.72
C TYR A 396 -5.28 -5.67 -17.28
N PHE A 397 -5.18 -6.63 -16.36
CA PHE A 397 -3.90 -7.13 -15.91
C PHE A 397 -3.39 -8.25 -16.82
N LEU A 398 -2.10 -8.22 -17.13
CA LEU A 398 -1.46 -9.28 -17.89
C LEU A 398 -1.32 -10.56 -17.06
N PRO A 399 -1.34 -11.75 -17.67
CA PRO A 399 -1.09 -13.00 -16.95
C PRO A 399 0.27 -12.96 -16.21
N GLY A 400 0.26 -13.37 -14.93
CA GLY A 400 1.46 -13.42 -14.09
C GLY A 400 1.95 -12.08 -13.56
N THR A 401 1.19 -11.00 -13.74
CA THR A 401 1.48 -9.71 -13.11
C THR A 401 0.63 -9.48 -11.86
N PRO A 402 1.11 -8.70 -10.87
CA PRO A 402 0.32 -8.29 -9.72
C PRO A 402 -0.97 -7.57 -10.14
N LYS A 403 -2.09 -7.94 -9.51
CA LYS A 403 -3.40 -7.32 -9.75
C LYS A 403 -3.60 -6.15 -8.80
N ARG A 404 -2.93 -5.06 -9.09
CA ARG A 404 -2.97 -3.85 -8.26
C ARG A 404 -3.11 -2.60 -9.10
N GLU A 405 -3.83 -1.61 -8.54
CA GLU A 405 -3.98 -0.27 -9.09
C GLU A 405 -3.75 0.77 -8.00
N ASN A 406 -2.84 1.71 -8.25
CA ASN A 406 -2.37 2.65 -7.26
C ASN A 406 -2.84 4.09 -7.46
N LEU A 407 -3.86 4.31 -8.32
CA LEU A 407 -4.46 5.64 -8.47
C LEU A 407 -4.95 6.19 -7.12
N TRP A 408 -4.44 7.35 -6.74
CA TRP A 408 -4.67 7.92 -5.41
C TRP A 408 -5.63 9.12 -5.41
N HIS A 409 -5.85 9.77 -6.53
CA HIS A 409 -6.57 11.07 -6.56
C HIS A 409 -7.87 11.06 -7.35
N ARG A 410 -8.29 9.93 -7.93
CA ARG A 410 -9.49 9.82 -8.76
C ARG A 410 -10.08 8.41 -8.79
N ILE A 411 -11.30 8.30 -9.34
CA ILE A 411 -11.92 6.99 -9.62
C ILE A 411 -11.20 6.33 -10.81
N ILE A 412 -11.35 5.02 -10.93
CA ILE A 412 -10.74 4.27 -12.02
C ILE A 412 -11.69 4.19 -13.19
N SER A 413 -11.32 4.82 -14.29
CA SER A 413 -12.04 4.75 -15.57
C SER A 413 -11.05 4.73 -16.73
N GLY A 414 -11.47 4.21 -17.90
CA GLY A 414 -10.63 4.14 -19.09
C GLY A 414 -10.11 5.50 -19.58
N ALA A 415 -10.81 6.59 -19.28
CA ALA A 415 -10.39 7.93 -19.63
C ALA A 415 -9.26 8.47 -18.72
N ASP A 416 -9.09 7.89 -17.53
CA ASP A 416 -8.16 8.37 -16.51
C ASP A 416 -6.88 7.54 -16.38
N LEU A 417 -6.77 6.43 -17.11
CA LEU A 417 -5.61 5.53 -17.02
C LEU A 417 -4.37 6.06 -17.77
N MET A 418 -4.49 7.16 -18.49
CA MET A 418 -3.43 7.70 -19.37
C MET A 418 -2.34 8.51 -18.65
N ASP A 419 -2.50 8.84 -17.36
CA ASP A 419 -1.62 9.76 -16.63
C ASP A 419 -0.80 9.07 -15.52
N THR A 420 -0.52 7.80 -15.64
CA THR A 420 0.34 7.08 -14.70
C THR A 420 1.80 7.10 -15.17
N ILE A 421 2.34 8.30 -15.39
CA ILE A 421 3.80 8.47 -15.63
C ILE A 421 4.41 9.17 -14.43
#